data_53f8d108decd497bb9eea57af688db66
#
_entry.id   53f8d108decd497bb9eea57af688db66
#
_cell.length_a   1.000
_cell.length_b   1.000
_cell.length_c   1.000
_cell.angle_alpha   90.00
_cell.angle_beta   90.00
_cell.angle_gamma   90.00
#
_symmetry.space_group_name_H-M   'P 1'
#
loop_
_entity.id
_entity.type
_entity.pdbx_description
1 polymer ?
#
loop_
_entity_poly.entity_id
_entity_poly.type
_entity_poly.pdbx_seq_one_letter_code
_entity_poly.pdbx_strand_id
1 'polypeptide(L)'
;GERARAAYKFRDYGFPGSTNGSPAGQIPVFLINNQRVDSVADARAYIARITEVERVMREVAATMRDQAKKGIVPPKMVFKPAREDARKVVTGAPFDSGADSTVMADFRKKVGALKIADAEKAALIADAEKALTGPFKRGFDTLFAVLDAIEPKAKGNDGAWSLPNGAAFYANRLAQNTTTNLTADQIHQIGLDQVAAIRREMEAVKTRVGYTGSLESFFDAIRTDPKFKYPNTDAGRETYLTEARAVIARMMRSEEHTSELQSRA
;
A
#
# COMPACT_ATOMS: atom_id res chain seq x y z
N GLY A 1 9.75 12.10 -22.32
CA GLY A 1 9.69 11.32 -23.54
C GLY A 1 8.26 11.10 -24.02
N GLU A 2 8.07 10.48 -25.19
CA GLU A 2 6.76 10.26 -25.84
C GLU A 2 5.73 9.53 -24.96
N ARG A 3 6.15 8.51 -24.22
CA ARG A 3 5.28 7.76 -23.29
C ARG A 3 4.70 8.66 -22.21
N ALA A 4 5.50 9.58 -21.67
CA ALA A 4 5.01 10.54 -20.67
C ALA A 4 3.96 11.51 -21.27
N ARG A 5 4.17 11.96 -22.52
CA ARG A 5 3.17 12.78 -23.25
C ARG A 5 1.88 12.01 -23.51
N ALA A 6 1.99 10.76 -23.94
CA ALA A 6 0.82 9.88 -24.17
C ALA A 6 0.03 9.61 -22.89
N ALA A 7 0.72 9.50 -21.74
CA ALA A 7 0.08 9.32 -20.43
C ALA A 7 -0.59 10.58 -19.90
N TYR A 8 -0.11 11.77 -20.29
CA TYR A 8 -0.58 13.03 -19.73
C TYR A 8 -2.07 13.28 -19.95
N LYS A 9 -2.63 12.84 -21.09
CA LYS A 9 -4.08 12.94 -21.38
C LYS A 9 -4.94 12.14 -20.38
N PHE A 10 -4.36 11.15 -19.70
CA PHE A 10 -5.04 10.31 -18.72
C PHE A 10 -4.62 10.64 -17.26
N ARG A 11 -3.99 11.78 -17.01
CA ARG A 11 -3.54 12.18 -15.67
C ARG A 11 -4.68 12.23 -14.63
N ASP A 12 -5.90 12.48 -15.07
CA ASP A 12 -7.07 12.56 -14.21
C ASP A 12 -7.72 11.19 -13.92
N TYR A 13 -7.16 10.08 -14.45
CA TYR A 13 -7.74 8.73 -14.32
C TYR A 13 -7.28 7.98 -13.05
N GLY A 14 -6.61 8.65 -12.13
CA GLY A 14 -6.34 8.14 -10.78
C GLY A 14 -7.56 8.30 -9.87
N PHE A 15 -7.61 7.52 -8.80
CA PHE A 15 -8.69 7.60 -7.81
C PHE A 15 -8.11 7.91 -6.42
N PRO A 16 -7.83 9.19 -6.11
CA PRO A 16 -7.09 9.58 -4.90
C PRO A 16 -7.84 9.25 -3.60
N GLY A 17 -9.15 9.04 -3.64
CA GLY A 17 -9.97 8.62 -2.50
C GLY A 17 -10.16 7.11 -2.37
N SER A 18 -9.51 6.28 -3.21
CA SER A 18 -9.64 4.82 -3.15
C SER A 18 -8.76 4.21 -2.05
N THR A 19 -8.90 2.90 -1.80
CA THR A 19 -8.08 2.17 -0.82
C THR A 19 -6.60 2.11 -1.20
N ASN A 20 -6.29 2.03 -2.50
CA ASN A 20 -4.91 1.94 -2.98
C ASN A 20 -4.28 3.32 -3.17
N GLY A 21 -3.29 3.64 -2.33
CA GLY A 21 -2.54 4.90 -2.44
C GLY A 21 -3.30 6.14 -2.00
N SER A 22 -4.43 5.97 -1.29
CA SER A 22 -5.17 7.09 -0.72
C SER A 22 -4.36 7.83 0.33
N PRO A 23 -4.37 9.17 0.33
CA PRO A 23 -3.80 9.96 1.41
C PRO A 23 -4.36 9.58 2.78
N ALA A 24 -5.61 9.12 2.88
CA ALA A 24 -6.22 8.65 4.12
C ALA A 24 -5.44 7.50 4.77
N GLY A 25 -4.91 6.56 3.97
CA GLY A 25 -4.09 5.48 4.47
C GLY A 25 -2.60 5.84 4.56
N GLN A 26 -2.09 6.62 3.61
CA GLN A 26 -0.67 6.95 3.54
C GLN A 26 -0.21 7.95 4.61
N ILE A 27 -1.04 8.92 4.99
CA ILE A 27 -0.68 9.94 5.98
C ILE A 27 -0.37 9.33 7.35
N PRO A 28 -1.22 8.48 7.97
CA PRO A 28 -0.88 7.83 9.22
C PRO A 28 0.40 6.99 9.14
N VAL A 29 0.56 6.22 8.06
CA VAL A 29 1.76 5.39 7.83
C VAL A 29 3.01 6.26 7.76
N PHE A 30 2.95 7.39 7.05
CA PHE A 30 4.06 8.33 6.98
C PHE A 30 4.41 8.92 8.35
N LEU A 31 3.41 9.40 9.09
CA LEU A 31 3.61 9.99 10.42
C LEU A 31 4.24 9.00 11.39
N ILE A 32 3.74 7.76 11.39
CA ILE A 32 4.20 6.71 12.31
C ILE A 32 5.62 6.23 11.95
N ASN A 33 5.88 5.94 10.68
CA ASN A 33 7.11 5.26 10.27
C ASN A 33 8.25 6.21 9.91
N ASN A 34 7.95 7.43 9.43
CA ASN A 34 8.97 8.32 8.89
C ASN A 34 9.17 9.60 9.71
N GLN A 35 8.19 10.04 10.51
CA GLN A 35 8.33 11.24 11.32
C GLN A 35 9.03 10.90 12.64
N ARG A 36 10.31 11.20 12.73
CA ARG A 36 11.07 11.13 13.98
C ARG A 36 10.69 12.28 14.91
N VAL A 37 10.80 12.04 16.22
CA VAL A 37 10.59 13.05 17.27
C VAL A 37 11.74 12.89 18.28
N ASP A 38 12.83 13.59 18.02
CA ASP A 38 14.03 13.60 18.86
C ASP A 38 14.13 14.91 19.67
N SER A 39 13.25 15.88 19.40
CA SER A 39 13.21 17.19 20.05
C SER A 39 11.79 17.76 20.15
N VAL A 40 11.60 18.82 20.93
CA VAL A 40 10.35 19.60 20.99
C VAL A 40 9.99 20.20 19.63
N ALA A 41 10.98 20.63 18.85
CA ALA A 41 10.77 21.15 17.50
C ALA A 41 10.19 20.07 16.58
N ASP A 42 10.67 18.84 16.68
CA ASP A 42 10.14 17.72 15.89
C ASP A 42 8.70 17.36 16.29
N ALA A 43 8.40 17.40 17.60
CA ALA A 43 7.05 17.19 18.10
C ALA A 43 6.08 18.25 17.56
N ARG A 44 6.47 19.53 17.54
CA ARG A 44 5.70 20.61 16.94
C ARG A 44 5.55 20.44 15.43
N ALA A 45 6.60 19.99 14.73
CA ALA A 45 6.53 19.68 13.30
C ALA A 45 5.56 18.51 13.02
N TYR A 46 5.49 17.52 13.90
CA TYR A 46 4.49 16.43 13.79
C TYR A 46 3.07 16.99 13.93
N ILE A 47 2.80 17.85 14.94
CA ILE A 47 1.51 18.51 15.15
C ILE A 47 1.13 19.39 13.93
N ALA A 48 2.07 20.13 13.37
CA ALA A 48 1.84 20.93 12.17
C ALA A 48 1.42 20.04 10.98
N ARG A 49 2.05 18.87 10.80
CA ARG A 49 1.64 17.91 9.74
C ARG A 49 0.25 17.33 9.98
N ILE A 50 -0.12 17.03 11.22
CA ILE A 50 -1.50 16.64 11.57
C ILE A 50 -2.48 17.74 11.15
N THR A 51 -2.16 19.00 11.42
CA THR A 51 -3.00 20.16 11.07
C THR A 51 -3.17 20.32 9.56
N GLU A 52 -2.11 20.10 8.77
CA GLU A 52 -2.13 20.21 7.31
C GLU A 52 -3.01 19.16 6.60
N VAL A 53 -3.40 18.09 7.30
CA VAL A 53 -4.26 17.05 6.73
C VAL A 53 -5.60 17.62 6.23
N GLU A 54 -6.15 18.64 6.90
CA GLU A 54 -7.37 19.30 6.44
C GLU A 54 -7.22 19.88 5.02
N ARG A 55 -6.10 20.55 4.75
CA ARG A 55 -5.82 21.12 3.42
C ARG A 55 -5.68 20.01 2.38
N VAL A 56 -4.89 18.97 2.69
CA VAL A 56 -4.68 17.84 1.78
C VAL A 56 -6.00 17.15 1.43
N MET A 57 -6.86 16.88 2.41
CA MET A 57 -8.16 16.23 2.18
C MET A 57 -9.13 17.11 1.39
N ARG A 58 -9.08 18.43 1.56
CA ARG A 58 -9.86 19.35 0.72
C ARG A 58 -9.41 19.33 -0.75
N GLU A 59 -8.10 19.26 -1.01
CA GLU A 59 -7.56 19.14 -2.37
C GLU A 59 -7.94 17.79 -3.01
N VAL A 60 -7.85 16.69 -2.24
CA VAL A 60 -8.33 15.37 -2.66
C VAL A 60 -9.81 15.43 -3.04
N ALA A 61 -10.64 16.00 -2.17
CA ALA A 61 -12.08 16.13 -2.42
C ALA A 61 -12.39 17.01 -3.64
N ALA A 62 -11.66 18.08 -3.84
CA ALA A 62 -11.79 18.93 -5.04
C ALA A 62 -11.45 18.14 -6.31
N THR A 63 -10.33 17.42 -6.30
CA THR A 63 -9.91 16.55 -7.41
C THR A 63 -10.97 15.51 -7.74
N MET A 64 -11.49 14.81 -6.73
CA MET A 64 -12.55 13.80 -6.92
C MET A 64 -13.82 14.39 -7.51
N ARG A 65 -14.24 15.59 -7.06
CA ARG A 65 -15.41 16.28 -7.63
C ARG A 65 -15.19 16.65 -9.10
N ASP A 66 -14.01 17.12 -9.46
CA ASP A 66 -13.70 17.49 -10.85
C ASP A 66 -13.60 16.26 -11.76
N GLN A 67 -13.04 15.17 -11.27
CA GLN A 67 -13.05 13.88 -11.96
C GLN A 67 -14.49 13.40 -12.19
N ALA A 68 -15.34 13.45 -11.16
CA ALA A 68 -16.74 13.04 -11.27
C ALA A 68 -17.56 13.89 -12.27
N LYS A 69 -17.27 15.20 -12.39
CA LYS A 69 -17.85 16.05 -13.44
C LYS A 69 -17.46 15.60 -14.84
N LYS A 70 -16.26 15.06 -15.00
CA LYS A 70 -15.73 14.50 -16.27
C LYS A 70 -16.19 13.06 -16.53
N GLY A 71 -17.02 12.47 -15.66
CA GLY A 71 -17.44 11.07 -15.74
C GLY A 71 -16.38 10.06 -15.30
N ILE A 72 -15.30 10.51 -14.67
CA ILE A 72 -14.26 9.67 -14.12
C ILE A 72 -14.62 9.39 -12.66
N VAL A 73 -15.26 8.24 -12.43
CA VAL A 73 -15.75 7.81 -11.13
C VAL A 73 -15.19 6.42 -10.82
N PRO A 74 -14.73 6.17 -9.59
CA PRO A 74 -14.28 4.83 -9.18
C PRO A 74 -15.38 3.78 -9.33
N PRO A 75 -15.04 2.50 -9.52
CA PRO A 75 -16.00 1.41 -9.41
C PRO A 75 -16.73 1.41 -8.06
N LYS A 76 -18.02 1.03 -8.07
CA LYS A 76 -18.85 1.07 -6.85
C LYS A 76 -18.25 0.28 -5.67
N MET A 77 -17.60 -0.83 -5.96
CA MET A 77 -16.96 -1.70 -4.96
C MET A 77 -15.87 -1.01 -4.13
N VAL A 78 -15.30 0.10 -4.62
CA VAL A 78 -14.20 0.83 -3.94
C VAL A 78 -14.70 1.68 -2.77
N PHE A 79 -15.94 2.18 -2.80
CA PHE A 79 -16.41 3.18 -1.84
C PHE A 79 -16.54 2.66 -0.41
N LYS A 80 -17.12 1.47 -0.23
CA LYS A 80 -17.27 0.88 1.11
C LYS A 80 -15.91 0.63 1.78
N PRO A 81 -14.95 -0.09 1.19
CA PRO A 81 -13.63 -0.28 1.79
C PRO A 81 -12.89 1.04 2.03
N ALA A 82 -12.98 2.02 1.12
CA ALA A 82 -12.33 3.32 1.30
C ALA A 82 -12.85 4.06 2.54
N ARG A 83 -14.18 4.02 2.78
CA ARG A 83 -14.76 4.60 4.01
C ARG A 83 -14.35 3.84 5.27
N GLU A 84 -14.37 2.52 5.21
CA GLU A 84 -14.01 1.67 6.36
C GLU A 84 -12.56 1.90 6.76
N ASP A 85 -11.64 1.97 5.82
CA ASP A 85 -10.23 2.23 6.10
C ASP A 85 -9.99 3.66 6.60
N ALA A 86 -10.63 4.66 5.99
CA ALA A 86 -10.56 6.03 6.47
C ALA A 86 -11.15 6.18 7.89
N ARG A 87 -12.23 5.45 8.20
CA ARG A 87 -12.88 5.48 9.52
C ARG A 87 -11.98 4.94 10.62
N LYS A 88 -11.20 3.88 10.35
CA LYS A 88 -10.22 3.33 11.29
C LYS A 88 -9.20 4.37 11.76
N VAL A 89 -8.86 5.32 10.90
CA VAL A 89 -7.86 6.36 11.21
C VAL A 89 -8.39 7.39 12.21
N VAL A 90 -9.68 7.65 12.19
CA VAL A 90 -10.36 8.62 13.08
C VAL A 90 -11.22 7.92 14.14
N THR A 91 -10.78 6.74 14.59
CA THR A 91 -11.39 5.97 15.69
C THR A 91 -10.39 5.84 16.84
N GLY A 92 -10.91 5.77 18.08
CA GLY A 92 -10.12 5.78 19.32
C GLY A 92 -9.84 7.19 19.82
N ALA A 93 -9.29 7.32 21.03
CA ALA A 93 -8.99 8.63 21.62
C ALA A 93 -7.96 9.40 20.75
N PRO A 94 -8.12 10.70 20.55
CA PRO A 94 -9.09 11.60 21.16
C PRO A 94 -10.41 11.78 20.37
N PHE A 95 -10.68 11.00 19.32
CA PHE A 95 -11.87 11.14 18.48
C PHE A 95 -13.14 10.60 19.16
N ASP A 96 -13.00 9.51 19.89
CA ASP A 96 -14.04 8.85 20.66
C ASP A 96 -13.47 8.25 21.97
N SER A 97 -14.29 7.51 22.73
CA SER A 97 -13.88 6.83 23.95
C SER A 97 -13.14 5.51 23.63
N GLY A 98 -12.10 5.20 24.37
CA GLY A 98 -11.39 3.94 24.26
C GLY A 98 -9.86 4.11 24.20
N ALA A 99 -9.20 3.13 23.60
CA ALA A 99 -7.77 3.19 23.40
C ALA A 99 -7.41 4.33 22.42
N ASP A 100 -6.18 4.82 22.53
CA ASP A 100 -5.69 5.85 21.62
C ASP A 100 -5.77 5.40 20.15
N SER A 101 -6.15 6.31 19.26
CA SER A 101 -5.97 6.12 17.82
C SER A 101 -4.51 5.87 17.47
N THR A 102 -4.26 5.20 16.35
CA THR A 102 -2.87 4.83 15.97
C THR A 102 -1.92 6.02 15.91
N VAL A 103 -2.38 7.16 15.40
CA VAL A 103 -1.56 8.39 15.34
C VAL A 103 -1.33 8.97 16.73
N MET A 104 -2.34 8.97 17.60
CA MET A 104 -2.20 9.48 18.97
C MET A 104 -1.29 8.60 19.82
N ALA A 105 -1.43 7.29 19.73
CA ALA A 105 -0.56 6.31 20.41
C ALA A 105 0.91 6.48 20.01
N ASP A 106 1.19 6.63 18.71
CA ASP A 106 2.54 6.88 18.21
C ASP A 106 3.10 8.20 18.73
N PHE A 107 2.32 9.27 18.66
CA PHE A 107 2.75 10.59 19.14
C PHE A 107 3.04 10.58 20.64
N ARG A 108 2.15 10.00 21.47
CA ARG A 108 2.39 9.86 22.92
C ARG A 108 3.65 9.06 23.22
N LYS A 109 3.88 7.96 22.51
CA LYS A 109 5.08 7.14 22.66
C LYS A 109 6.35 7.95 22.35
N LYS A 110 6.35 8.68 21.24
CA LYS A 110 7.51 9.48 20.80
C LYS A 110 7.79 10.65 21.75
N VAL A 111 6.76 11.42 22.15
CA VAL A 111 6.90 12.53 23.12
C VAL A 111 7.29 12.00 24.50
N GLY A 112 6.74 10.86 24.92
CA GLY A 112 7.10 10.22 26.18
C GLY A 112 8.60 9.92 26.32
N ALA A 113 9.27 9.59 25.21
CA ALA A 113 10.70 9.31 25.18
C ALA A 113 11.60 10.55 25.27
N LEU A 114 11.06 11.77 25.08
CA LEU A 114 11.83 13.01 25.16
C LEU A 114 12.29 13.28 26.61
N LYS A 115 13.49 13.78 26.75
CA LYS A 115 14.08 14.23 28.04
C LYS A 115 13.71 15.68 28.33
N ILE A 116 12.44 15.96 28.53
CA ILE A 116 11.89 17.29 28.84
C ILE A 116 10.95 17.20 30.06
N ALA A 117 10.53 18.34 30.61
CA ALA A 117 9.63 18.38 31.76
C ALA A 117 8.27 17.77 31.43
N ASP A 118 7.65 17.10 32.40
CA ASP A 118 6.33 16.45 32.20
C ASP A 118 5.23 17.44 31.83
N ALA A 119 5.29 18.67 32.37
CA ALA A 119 4.36 19.75 31.97
C ALA A 119 4.49 20.10 30.47
N GLU A 120 5.69 20.08 29.92
CA GLU A 120 5.90 20.35 28.50
C GLU A 120 5.43 19.18 27.62
N LYS A 121 5.63 17.92 28.07
CA LYS A 121 5.06 16.74 27.41
C LYS A 121 3.52 16.82 27.38
N ALA A 122 2.92 17.16 28.52
CA ALA A 122 1.46 17.30 28.62
C ALA A 122 0.91 18.39 27.68
N ALA A 123 1.61 19.51 27.55
CA ALA A 123 1.23 20.58 26.64
C ALA A 123 1.30 20.14 25.18
N LEU A 124 2.37 19.43 24.75
CA LEU A 124 2.49 18.88 23.40
C LEU A 124 1.39 17.86 23.10
N ILE A 125 1.06 17.00 24.03
CA ILE A 125 -0.01 16.02 23.91
C ILE A 125 -1.36 16.72 23.73
N ALA A 126 -1.67 17.73 24.54
CA ALA A 126 -2.91 18.51 24.44
C ALA A 126 -3.02 19.25 23.09
N ASP A 127 -1.88 19.76 22.57
CA ASP A 127 -1.86 20.41 21.25
C ASP A 127 -2.10 19.39 20.12
N ALA A 128 -1.56 18.17 20.23
CA ALA A 128 -1.82 17.09 19.27
C ALA A 128 -3.29 16.65 19.31
N GLU A 129 -3.89 16.51 20.49
CA GLU A 129 -5.33 16.20 20.63
C GLU A 129 -6.22 17.25 19.97
N LYS A 130 -5.92 18.54 20.14
CA LYS A 130 -6.63 19.63 19.44
C LYS A 130 -6.46 19.55 17.93
N ALA A 131 -5.24 19.25 17.44
CA ALA A 131 -4.96 19.11 16.02
C ALA A 131 -5.71 17.90 15.41
N LEU A 132 -5.79 16.78 16.13
CA LEU A 132 -6.49 15.57 15.70
C LEU A 132 -8.01 15.80 15.70
N THR A 133 -8.59 16.28 16.77
CA THR A 133 -10.05 16.49 16.90
C THR A 133 -10.56 17.70 16.10
N GLY A 134 -9.69 18.62 15.75
CA GLY A 134 -9.97 19.81 14.95
C GLY A 134 -9.69 19.57 13.45
N PRO A 135 -8.59 20.15 12.92
CA PRO A 135 -8.32 20.15 11.48
C PRO A 135 -8.19 18.72 10.88
N PHE A 136 -7.54 17.80 11.58
CA PHE A 136 -7.40 16.43 11.06
C PHE A 136 -8.76 15.77 10.82
N LYS A 137 -9.60 15.78 11.85
CA LYS A 137 -10.96 15.24 11.75
C LYS A 137 -11.79 15.92 10.66
N ARG A 138 -11.76 17.27 10.56
CA ARG A 138 -12.48 17.98 9.50
C ARG A 138 -12.00 17.57 8.10
N GLY A 139 -10.71 17.27 7.94
CA GLY A 139 -10.18 16.72 6.70
C GLY A 139 -10.84 15.40 6.33
N PHE A 140 -10.92 14.46 7.27
CA PHE A 140 -11.59 13.18 7.05
C PHE A 140 -13.10 13.32 6.84
N ASP A 141 -13.78 14.21 7.59
CA ASP A 141 -15.21 14.51 7.37
C ASP A 141 -15.43 15.03 5.93
N THR A 142 -14.51 15.83 5.40
CA THR A 142 -14.54 16.29 3.98
C THR A 142 -14.38 15.12 3.00
N LEU A 143 -13.50 14.16 3.31
CA LEU A 143 -13.33 12.95 2.49
C LEU A 143 -14.61 12.09 2.51
N PHE A 144 -15.20 11.85 3.68
CA PHE A 144 -16.46 11.09 3.78
C PHE A 144 -17.57 11.77 2.97
N ALA A 145 -17.74 13.07 3.11
CA ALA A 145 -18.77 13.83 2.39
C ALA A 145 -18.59 13.74 0.86
N VAL A 146 -17.36 13.76 0.33
CA VAL A 146 -17.13 13.62 -1.11
C VAL A 146 -17.36 12.19 -1.59
N LEU A 147 -16.97 11.17 -0.81
CA LEU A 147 -17.26 9.77 -1.14
C LEU A 147 -18.77 9.53 -1.23
N ASP A 148 -19.55 10.05 -0.26
CA ASP A 148 -21.01 9.93 -0.24
C ASP A 148 -21.67 10.65 -1.43
N ALA A 149 -21.15 11.81 -1.81
CA ALA A 149 -21.67 12.59 -2.94
C ALA A 149 -21.37 11.96 -4.32
N ILE A 150 -20.29 11.19 -4.42
CA ILE A 150 -19.84 10.61 -5.69
C ILE A 150 -20.35 9.17 -5.88
N GLU A 151 -20.47 8.36 -4.83
CA GLU A 151 -20.90 6.96 -4.93
C GLU A 151 -22.18 6.74 -5.74
N PRO A 152 -23.24 7.57 -5.65
CA PRO A 152 -24.44 7.40 -6.48
C PRO A 152 -24.18 7.51 -7.99
N LYS A 153 -23.05 8.11 -8.39
CA LYS A 153 -22.62 8.25 -9.79
C LYS A 153 -21.81 7.04 -10.27
N ALA A 154 -21.40 6.15 -9.36
CA ALA A 154 -20.61 4.98 -9.68
C ALA A 154 -21.47 3.95 -10.43
N LYS A 155 -20.89 3.41 -11.50
CA LYS A 155 -21.52 2.34 -12.29
C LYS A 155 -21.19 0.99 -11.66
N GLY A 156 -22.07 0.00 -11.86
CA GLY A 156 -21.81 -1.38 -11.43
C GLY A 156 -20.79 -2.13 -12.31
N ASN A 157 -20.18 -1.43 -13.26
CA ASN A 157 -19.18 -1.99 -14.16
C ASN A 157 -17.79 -1.59 -13.67
N ASP A 158 -16.97 -2.57 -13.31
CA ASP A 158 -15.65 -2.39 -12.68
C ASP A 158 -14.50 -2.30 -13.69
N GLY A 159 -14.78 -2.47 -15.00
CA GLY A 159 -13.77 -2.44 -16.06
C GLY A 159 -13.36 -1.01 -16.48
N ALA A 160 -12.16 -0.89 -17.02
CA ALA A 160 -11.66 0.38 -17.55
C ALA A 160 -12.55 0.98 -18.65
N TRP A 161 -13.32 0.15 -19.36
CA TRP A 161 -14.31 0.57 -20.37
C TRP A 161 -15.50 1.36 -19.81
N SER A 162 -15.69 1.38 -18.50
CA SER A 162 -16.71 2.23 -17.85
C SER A 162 -16.31 3.71 -17.86
N LEU A 163 -15.02 4.00 -18.03
CA LEU A 163 -14.46 5.35 -18.04
C LEU A 163 -14.57 6.00 -19.43
N PRO A 164 -14.64 7.32 -19.53
CA PRO A 164 -14.51 8.02 -20.80
C PRO A 164 -13.21 7.61 -21.52
N ASN A 165 -13.30 7.29 -22.82
CA ASN A 165 -12.15 6.78 -23.59
C ASN A 165 -11.41 5.58 -22.92
N GLY A 166 -12.15 4.74 -22.21
CA GLY A 166 -11.59 3.66 -21.39
C GLY A 166 -10.71 2.69 -22.16
N ALA A 167 -11.07 2.33 -23.40
CA ALA A 167 -10.26 1.46 -24.26
C ALA A 167 -8.88 2.08 -24.53
N ALA A 168 -8.81 3.37 -24.87
CA ALA A 168 -7.55 4.08 -25.11
C ALA A 168 -6.76 4.26 -23.82
N PHE A 169 -7.42 4.48 -22.69
CA PHE A 169 -6.77 4.50 -21.37
C PHE A 169 -6.14 3.15 -21.05
N TYR A 170 -6.86 2.06 -21.23
CA TYR A 170 -6.38 0.72 -20.96
C TYR A 170 -5.17 0.35 -21.82
N ALA A 171 -5.24 0.60 -23.14
CA ALA A 171 -4.12 0.39 -24.04
C ALA A 171 -2.88 1.21 -23.66
N ASN A 172 -3.07 2.47 -23.25
CA ASN A 172 -1.98 3.32 -22.75
C ASN A 172 -1.35 2.72 -21.48
N ARG A 173 -2.16 2.23 -20.52
CA ARG A 173 -1.66 1.59 -19.28
C ARG A 173 -0.90 0.30 -19.58
N LEU A 174 -1.38 -0.52 -20.51
CA LEU A 174 -0.65 -1.72 -20.94
C LEU A 174 0.73 -1.37 -21.50
N ALA A 175 0.80 -0.45 -22.44
CA ALA A 175 2.08 -0.04 -23.05
C ALA A 175 3.06 0.54 -22.02
N GLN A 176 2.55 1.24 -20.98
CA GLN A 176 3.40 1.78 -19.92
C GLN A 176 3.91 0.72 -18.95
N ASN A 177 3.06 -0.21 -18.54
CA ASN A 177 3.41 -1.22 -17.55
C ASN A 177 4.27 -2.35 -18.15
N THR A 178 3.99 -2.75 -19.40
CA THR A 178 4.75 -3.83 -20.07
C THR A 178 5.97 -3.32 -20.82
N THR A 179 6.06 -2.02 -21.05
CA THR A 179 7.09 -1.39 -21.91
C THR A 179 7.09 -1.90 -23.37
N THR A 180 6.01 -2.56 -23.80
CA THR A 180 5.82 -3.13 -25.14
C THR A 180 4.67 -2.46 -25.88
N ASN A 181 4.45 -2.85 -27.13
CA ASN A 181 3.29 -2.46 -27.95
C ASN A 181 2.29 -3.63 -28.11
N LEU A 182 2.34 -4.63 -27.24
CA LEU A 182 1.43 -5.76 -27.28
C LEU A 182 -0.02 -5.33 -26.95
N THR A 183 -0.97 -5.94 -27.64
CA THR A 183 -2.39 -5.77 -27.36
C THR A 183 -2.80 -6.54 -26.10
N ALA A 184 -3.96 -6.22 -25.54
CA ALA A 184 -4.52 -6.94 -24.40
C ALA A 184 -4.66 -8.46 -24.69
N ASP A 185 -5.14 -8.82 -25.87
CA ASP A 185 -5.33 -10.22 -26.28
C ASP A 185 -3.99 -10.97 -26.41
N GLN A 186 -2.96 -10.31 -26.97
CA GLN A 186 -1.63 -10.88 -27.05
C GLN A 186 -1.03 -11.12 -25.65
N ILE A 187 -1.17 -10.16 -24.74
CA ILE A 187 -0.71 -10.30 -23.34
C ILE A 187 -1.47 -11.43 -22.65
N HIS A 188 -2.80 -11.50 -22.84
CA HIS A 188 -3.61 -12.57 -22.28
C HIS A 188 -3.19 -13.95 -22.78
N GLN A 189 -2.97 -14.10 -24.10
CA GLN A 189 -2.52 -15.36 -24.69
C GLN A 189 -1.14 -15.79 -24.14
N ILE A 190 -0.18 -14.84 -24.04
CA ILE A 190 1.12 -15.11 -23.40
C ILE A 190 0.90 -15.62 -21.95
N GLY A 191 -0.03 -15.02 -21.20
CA GLY A 191 -0.36 -15.46 -19.85
C GLY A 191 -0.88 -16.90 -19.82
N LEU A 192 -1.79 -17.25 -20.71
CA LEU A 192 -2.32 -18.62 -20.82
C LEU A 192 -1.22 -19.64 -21.14
N ASP A 193 -0.37 -19.31 -22.11
CA ASP A 193 0.74 -20.18 -22.53
C ASP A 193 1.75 -20.40 -21.40
N GLN A 194 2.09 -19.33 -20.66
CA GLN A 194 2.98 -19.40 -19.51
C GLN A 194 2.39 -20.21 -18.36
N VAL A 195 1.10 -20.03 -18.04
CA VAL A 195 0.42 -20.84 -17.01
C VAL A 195 0.45 -22.32 -17.39
N ALA A 196 0.17 -22.64 -18.67
CA ALA A 196 0.23 -24.03 -19.15
C ALA A 196 1.65 -24.61 -19.07
N ALA A 197 2.68 -23.83 -19.42
CA ALA A 197 4.08 -24.25 -19.33
C ALA A 197 4.48 -24.49 -17.86
N ILE A 198 4.22 -23.54 -16.98
CA ILE A 198 4.52 -23.63 -15.55
C ILE A 198 3.84 -24.86 -14.92
N ARG A 199 2.56 -25.11 -15.24
CA ARG A 199 1.87 -26.31 -14.74
C ARG A 199 2.55 -27.60 -15.16
N ARG A 200 3.02 -27.71 -16.42
CA ARG A 200 3.79 -28.87 -16.87
C ARG A 200 5.10 -29.03 -16.09
N GLU A 201 5.81 -27.94 -15.82
CA GLU A 201 7.03 -27.96 -15.03
C GLU A 201 6.76 -28.39 -13.58
N MET A 202 5.67 -27.90 -12.96
CA MET A 202 5.23 -28.31 -11.62
C MET A 202 4.92 -29.81 -11.55
N GLU A 203 4.23 -30.36 -12.56
CA GLU A 203 3.96 -31.81 -12.67
C GLU A 203 5.26 -32.61 -12.80
N ALA A 204 6.21 -32.12 -13.58
CA ALA A 204 7.51 -32.76 -13.72
C ALA A 204 8.31 -32.75 -12.42
N VAL A 205 8.26 -31.65 -11.65
CA VAL A 205 8.87 -31.57 -10.30
C VAL A 205 8.20 -32.55 -9.36
N LYS A 206 6.86 -32.57 -9.31
CA LYS A 206 6.08 -33.50 -8.49
C LYS A 206 6.49 -34.96 -8.76
N THR A 207 6.56 -35.34 -10.03
CA THR A 207 6.99 -36.67 -10.46
C THR A 207 8.43 -36.98 -10.05
N ARG A 208 9.34 -36.04 -10.23
CA ARG A 208 10.77 -36.20 -9.88
C ARG A 208 11.01 -36.40 -8.40
N VAL A 209 10.17 -35.80 -7.53
CA VAL A 209 10.25 -36.03 -6.07
C VAL A 209 9.44 -37.26 -5.59
N GLY A 210 8.87 -38.05 -6.50
CA GLY A 210 8.14 -39.27 -6.21
C GLY A 210 6.75 -39.09 -5.62
N TYR A 211 6.14 -37.92 -5.76
CA TYR A 211 4.77 -37.67 -5.26
C TYR A 211 3.74 -38.17 -6.29
N THR A 212 2.84 -39.08 -5.87
CA THR A 212 1.87 -39.74 -6.75
C THR A 212 0.48 -39.10 -6.78
N GLY A 213 0.18 -38.19 -5.85
CA GLY A 213 -1.10 -37.48 -5.79
C GLY A 213 -1.29 -36.43 -6.88
N SER A 214 -2.42 -35.73 -6.85
CA SER A 214 -2.69 -34.56 -7.71
C SER A 214 -1.73 -33.40 -7.39
N LEU A 215 -1.60 -32.45 -8.30
CA LEU A 215 -0.80 -31.24 -8.06
C LEU A 215 -1.33 -30.42 -6.87
N GLU A 216 -2.65 -30.39 -6.68
CA GLU A 216 -3.30 -29.73 -5.55
C GLU A 216 -2.91 -30.38 -4.22
N SER A 217 -3.02 -31.72 -4.13
CA SER A 217 -2.61 -32.46 -2.95
C SER A 217 -1.10 -32.36 -2.68
N PHE A 218 -0.30 -32.23 -3.72
CA PHE A 218 1.14 -31.96 -3.59
C PHE A 218 1.40 -30.58 -2.93
N PHE A 219 0.69 -29.54 -3.35
CA PHE A 219 0.79 -28.23 -2.70
C PHE A 219 0.32 -28.24 -1.26
N ASP A 220 -0.72 -29.00 -0.95
CA ASP A 220 -1.19 -29.15 0.42
C ASP A 220 -0.18 -29.89 1.30
N ALA A 221 0.46 -30.94 0.76
CA ALA A 221 1.54 -31.62 1.44
C ALA A 221 2.72 -30.70 1.75
N ILE A 222 3.19 -29.91 0.77
CA ILE A 222 4.26 -28.92 0.99
C ILE A 222 3.85 -27.88 2.03
N ARG A 223 2.58 -27.44 1.99
CA ARG A 223 2.05 -26.41 2.89
C ARG A 223 1.90 -26.90 4.33
N THR A 224 1.62 -28.17 4.53
CA THR A 224 1.30 -28.75 5.84
C THR A 224 2.46 -29.50 6.48
N ASP A 225 3.38 -30.07 5.70
CA ASP A 225 4.51 -30.84 6.20
C ASP A 225 5.45 -29.97 7.05
N PRO A 226 5.67 -30.31 8.34
CA PRO A 226 6.54 -29.56 9.25
C PRO A 226 7.98 -29.39 8.74
N LYS A 227 8.49 -30.31 7.91
CA LYS A 227 9.86 -30.23 7.37
C LYS A 227 10.10 -28.97 6.48
N PHE A 228 9.03 -28.34 5.95
CA PHE A 228 9.09 -27.12 5.17
C PHE A 228 8.82 -25.85 5.98
N LYS A 229 8.70 -25.98 7.31
CA LYS A 229 8.33 -24.85 8.18
C LYS A 229 9.29 -24.72 9.35
N TYR A 230 9.57 -23.49 9.70
CA TYR A 230 10.19 -23.21 10.99
C TYR A 230 9.11 -23.11 12.08
N PRO A 231 9.37 -23.63 13.28
CA PRO A 231 8.46 -23.43 14.42
C PRO A 231 8.22 -21.95 14.69
N ASN A 232 6.96 -21.59 14.98
CA ASN A 232 6.63 -20.18 15.33
C ASN A 232 7.01 -19.88 16.79
N THR A 233 8.29 -19.98 17.09
CA THR A 233 8.95 -19.72 18.38
C THR A 233 10.15 -18.81 18.16
N ASP A 234 10.70 -18.23 19.23
CA ASP A 234 11.92 -17.40 19.10
C ASP A 234 13.09 -18.22 18.57
N ALA A 235 13.24 -19.48 19.02
CA ALA A 235 14.27 -20.38 18.50
C ALA A 235 14.08 -20.69 17.01
N GLY A 236 12.83 -20.90 16.56
CA GLY A 236 12.53 -21.11 15.14
C GLY A 236 12.82 -19.89 14.29
N ARG A 237 12.52 -18.70 14.78
CA ARG A 237 12.88 -17.43 14.13
C ARG A 237 14.39 -17.26 14.00
N GLU A 238 15.15 -17.56 15.06
CA GLU A 238 16.62 -17.45 15.02
C GLU A 238 17.25 -18.47 14.07
N THR A 239 16.72 -19.70 14.02
CA THR A 239 17.13 -20.71 13.04
C THR A 239 16.93 -20.21 11.61
N TYR A 240 15.73 -19.69 11.30
CA TYR A 240 15.45 -19.09 9.98
C TYR A 240 16.42 -17.96 9.63
N LEU A 241 16.66 -17.03 10.55
CA LEU A 241 17.58 -15.90 10.33
C LEU A 241 19.02 -16.38 10.10
N THR A 242 19.45 -17.40 10.83
CA THR A 242 20.80 -17.99 10.68
C THR A 242 20.98 -18.61 9.31
N GLU A 243 20.01 -19.41 8.86
CA GLU A 243 20.04 -20.01 7.52
C GLU A 243 19.94 -18.98 6.40
N ALA A 244 19.07 -17.96 6.56
CA ALA A 244 18.97 -16.86 5.61
C ALA A 244 20.30 -16.10 5.46
N ARG A 245 20.97 -15.78 6.59
CA ARG A 245 22.30 -15.14 6.57
C ARG A 245 23.35 -16.03 5.88
N ALA A 246 23.32 -17.35 6.11
CA ALA A 246 24.23 -18.28 5.45
C ALA A 246 24.01 -18.33 3.92
N VAL A 247 22.75 -18.31 3.46
CA VAL A 247 22.42 -18.24 2.03
C VAL A 247 22.94 -16.94 1.41
N ILE A 248 22.67 -15.79 2.03
CA ILE A 248 23.15 -14.48 1.57
C ILE A 248 24.68 -14.45 1.48
N ALA A 249 25.37 -14.90 2.54
CA ALA A 249 26.84 -14.95 2.54
C ALA A 249 27.42 -15.85 1.43
N ARG A 250 26.71 -16.94 1.09
CA ARG A 250 27.12 -17.81 -0.03
C ARG A 250 26.91 -17.12 -1.38
N MET A 251 25.79 -16.41 -1.57
CA MET A 251 25.51 -15.67 -2.80
C MET A 251 26.52 -14.55 -3.01
N MET A 252 26.84 -13.76 -1.99
CA MET A 252 27.82 -12.69 -2.08
C MET A 252 29.22 -13.21 -2.49
N ARG A 253 29.67 -14.34 -1.92
CA ARG A 253 30.93 -14.97 -2.33
C ARG A 253 30.93 -15.43 -3.79
N SER A 254 29.79 -15.88 -4.32
CA SER A 254 29.71 -16.29 -5.72
C SER A 254 29.74 -15.09 -6.69
N GLU A 255 29.22 -13.93 -6.29
CA GLU A 255 29.29 -12.69 -7.06
C GLU A 255 30.70 -12.10 -7.07
N GLU A 256 31.41 -12.10 -5.94
CA GLU A 256 32.81 -11.69 -5.88
C GLU A 256 33.69 -12.53 -6.82
N HIS A 257 33.49 -13.83 -6.85
CA HIS A 257 34.22 -14.74 -7.77
C HIS A 257 33.89 -14.48 -9.22
N THR A 258 32.64 -14.13 -9.55
CA THR A 258 32.22 -13.80 -10.91
C THR A 258 32.81 -12.45 -11.37
N SER A 259 32.84 -11.44 -10.48
CA SER A 259 33.44 -10.13 -10.79
C SER A 259 34.95 -10.18 -10.95
N GLU A 260 35.66 -11.01 -10.19
CA GLU A 260 37.10 -11.25 -10.37
C GLU A 260 37.44 -11.94 -11.69
N LEU A 261 36.60 -12.88 -12.16
CA LEU A 261 36.77 -13.53 -13.46
C LEU A 261 36.53 -12.55 -14.63
N GLN A 262 35.56 -11.64 -14.50
CA GLN A 262 35.27 -10.60 -15.48
C GLN A 262 36.36 -9.51 -15.53
N SER A 263 37.03 -9.22 -14.41
CA SER A 263 38.12 -8.25 -14.38
C SER A 263 39.45 -8.77 -14.96
N ARG A 264 39.60 -10.09 -15.15
CA ARG A 264 40.78 -10.76 -15.71
C ARG A 264 40.64 -11.12 -17.19
N ALA A 265 39.46 -10.90 -17.79
CA ALA A 265 39.17 -11.13 -19.23
C ALA A 265 39.21 -9.81 -20.01
#